data_20985e6376dfad3a907560229e42c0df
#
_entry.id   20985e6376dfad3a907560229e42c0df
#
_cell.length_a   1.000
_cell.length_b   1.000
_cell.length_c   1.000
_cell.angle_alpha   90.00
_cell.angle_beta   90.00
_cell.angle_gamma   90.00
#
_symmetry.space_group_name_H-M   'P 1'
#
loop_
_entity.id
_entity.type
_entity.pdbx_description
1 polymer ?
#
loop_
_entity_poly.entity_id
_entity_poly.type
_entity_poly.pdbx_seq_one_letter_code
_entity_poly.pdbx_strand_id
1 'polypeptide(L)'
;QVLLDFRYWTDEPGNDVMWFFSENHALLFHTAEYLAGGLFEQEIFTNSGMTGAMHKRKAERLLKVWFRNFLSYGFNEWNSPVYIPIDMTGFFALYDLASDEEIRKLAKKALDKAFSILGINSFKGIVAASYGRIYFKNLIGRRTSESTALNFIANGEGYLGQHTLATLMFALSSYEPPAEVMESYHVP
;
A
#
# COMPACT_ATOMS: atom_id res chain seq x y z
N GLN A 1 12.70 -18.65 9.67
CA GLN A 1 12.54 -18.46 11.12
C GLN A 1 12.01 -17.06 11.45
N VAL A 2 12.61 -15.96 10.96
CA VAL A 2 12.18 -14.58 11.28
C VAL A 2 10.68 -14.37 11.08
N LEU A 3 10.11 -14.83 9.97
CA LEU A 3 8.68 -14.70 9.69
C LEU A 3 7.81 -15.49 10.67
N LEU A 4 8.27 -16.62 11.16
CA LEU A 4 7.52 -17.44 12.12
C LEU A 4 7.59 -16.89 13.55
N ASP A 5 8.63 -16.13 13.89
CA ASP A 5 8.82 -15.54 15.21
C ASP A 5 8.29 -14.10 15.31
N PHE A 6 7.84 -13.53 14.18
CA PHE A 6 7.45 -12.12 14.12
C PHE A 6 6.10 -11.89 14.80
N ARG A 7 5.98 -10.78 15.54
CA ARG A 7 4.72 -10.29 16.09
C ARG A 7 3.99 -9.51 15.00
N TYR A 8 2.88 -10.03 14.49
CA TYR A 8 2.16 -9.42 13.37
C TYR A 8 1.15 -8.36 13.81
N TRP A 9 0.58 -8.49 15.02
CA TRP A 9 -0.38 -7.51 15.48
C TRP A 9 -0.43 -7.40 17.01
N THR A 10 -1.14 -6.40 17.50
CA THR A 10 -1.21 -6.03 18.93
C THR A 10 -1.90 -7.06 19.80
N ASP A 11 -2.70 -7.96 19.24
CA ASP A 11 -3.34 -9.07 19.93
C ASP A 11 -2.40 -10.24 20.21
N GLU A 12 -1.18 -10.18 19.70
CA GLU A 12 -0.14 -11.20 19.91
C GLU A 12 0.82 -10.78 21.03
N PRO A 13 1.50 -11.75 21.71
CA PRO A 13 2.47 -11.44 22.75
C PRO A 13 3.57 -10.49 22.30
N GLY A 14 3.91 -9.52 23.12
CA GLY A 14 4.98 -8.54 22.88
C GLY A 14 4.63 -7.17 23.42
N ASN A 15 5.64 -6.32 23.54
CA ASN A 15 5.51 -4.96 24.10
C ASN A 15 5.76 -3.85 23.07
N ASP A 16 5.89 -4.21 21.79
CA ASP A 16 6.13 -3.25 20.72
C ASP A 16 4.92 -2.36 20.52
N VAL A 17 5.14 -1.09 20.28
CA VAL A 17 4.08 -0.12 20.01
C VAL A 17 3.33 -0.45 18.71
N MET A 18 4.04 -0.96 17.70
CA MET A 18 3.57 -1.34 16.36
C MET A 18 2.88 -0.21 15.58
N TRP A 19 2.68 0.95 16.16
CA TRP A 19 1.98 2.10 15.55
C TRP A 19 0.61 1.72 14.95
N PHE A 20 -0.10 0.80 15.62
CA PHE A 20 -1.35 0.17 15.17
C PHE A 20 -2.47 1.14 14.78
N PHE A 21 -2.38 2.37 15.25
CA PHE A 21 -3.35 3.45 14.96
C PHE A 21 -3.10 4.15 13.62
N SER A 22 -2.01 3.85 12.92
CA SER A 22 -1.69 4.46 11.63
C SER A 22 -2.15 3.58 10.47
N GLU A 23 -2.70 4.21 9.45
CA GLU A 23 -3.29 3.55 8.28
C GLU A 23 -2.29 2.63 7.57
N ASN A 24 -1.11 3.15 7.27
CA ASN A 24 -0.06 2.42 6.58
C ASN A 24 0.49 1.25 7.39
N HIS A 25 0.70 1.40 8.71
CA HIS A 25 1.16 0.29 9.53
C HIS A 25 0.13 -0.84 9.58
N ALA A 26 -1.14 -0.52 9.81
CA ALA A 26 -2.21 -1.53 9.81
C ALA A 26 -2.24 -2.31 8.49
N LEU A 27 -2.21 -1.60 7.34
CA LEU A 27 -2.19 -2.24 6.03
C LEU A 27 -0.98 -3.17 5.87
N LEU A 28 0.23 -2.67 6.13
CA LEU A 28 1.46 -3.42 5.88
C LEU A 28 1.63 -4.60 6.82
N PHE A 29 1.30 -4.46 8.12
CA PHE A 29 1.31 -5.58 9.05
C PHE A 29 0.32 -6.67 8.64
N HIS A 30 -0.91 -6.31 8.28
CA HIS A 30 -1.90 -7.29 7.84
C HIS A 30 -1.54 -7.92 6.48
N THR A 31 -0.91 -7.16 5.57
CA THR A 31 -0.38 -7.69 4.32
C THR A 31 0.72 -8.72 4.58
N ALA A 32 1.68 -8.38 5.44
CA ALA A 32 2.77 -9.29 5.81
C ALA A 32 2.23 -10.55 6.50
N GLU A 33 1.29 -10.40 7.45
CA GLU A 33 0.64 -11.51 8.14
C GLU A 33 -0.10 -12.44 7.17
N TYR A 34 -0.86 -11.87 6.23
CA TYR A 34 -1.61 -12.63 5.23
C TYR A 34 -0.69 -13.45 4.33
N LEU A 35 0.36 -12.81 3.80
CA LEU A 35 1.29 -13.47 2.88
C LEU A 35 2.16 -14.51 3.59
N ALA A 36 2.68 -14.20 4.78
CA ALA A 36 3.45 -15.16 5.57
C ALA A 36 2.58 -16.36 6.01
N GLY A 37 1.36 -16.08 6.46
CA GLY A 37 0.40 -17.12 6.82
C GLY A 37 0.02 -18.03 5.63
N GLY A 38 -0.05 -17.48 4.42
CA GLY A 38 -0.28 -18.26 3.21
C GLY A 38 0.94 -19.07 2.76
N LEU A 39 2.14 -18.51 2.95
CA LEU A 39 3.39 -19.20 2.59
C LEU A 39 3.69 -20.39 3.54
N PHE A 40 3.32 -20.27 4.81
CA PHE A 40 3.63 -21.22 5.87
C PHE A 40 2.36 -21.75 6.53
N GLU A 41 1.34 -22.14 5.76
CA GLU A 41 0.00 -22.49 6.26
C GLU A 41 0.00 -23.53 7.38
N GLN A 42 0.88 -24.53 7.32
CA GLN A 42 0.96 -25.64 8.27
C GLN A 42 1.92 -25.39 9.44
N GLU A 43 2.77 -24.37 9.35
CA GLU A 43 3.76 -24.09 10.37
C GLU A 43 3.12 -23.37 11.58
N ILE A 44 3.70 -23.60 12.75
CA ILE A 44 3.34 -22.86 13.96
C ILE A 44 4.19 -21.59 14.03
N PHE A 45 3.53 -20.46 14.12
CA PHE A 45 4.17 -19.17 14.35
C PHE A 45 4.49 -19.05 15.83
N THR A 46 5.78 -19.09 16.16
CA THR A 46 6.26 -19.31 17.52
C THR A 46 5.89 -18.17 18.47
N ASN A 47 5.75 -16.95 17.97
CA ASN A 47 5.33 -15.83 18.82
C ASN A 47 3.88 -15.95 19.28
N SER A 48 2.97 -16.33 18.39
CA SER A 48 1.53 -16.38 18.65
C SER A 48 1.01 -17.75 19.07
N GLY A 49 1.71 -18.83 18.71
CA GLY A 49 1.24 -20.21 18.82
C GLY A 49 0.18 -20.59 17.79
N MET A 50 -0.19 -19.70 16.86
CA MET A 50 -1.15 -19.97 15.80
C MET A 50 -0.48 -20.63 14.60
N THR A 51 -1.27 -21.41 13.82
CA THR A 51 -0.82 -21.91 12.52
C THR A 51 -0.83 -20.77 11.48
N GLY A 52 -0.03 -20.89 10.42
CA GLY A 52 -0.07 -19.96 9.31
C GLY A 52 -1.46 -19.80 8.70
N ALA A 53 -2.23 -20.88 8.58
CA ALA A 53 -3.61 -20.81 8.12
C ALA A 53 -4.52 -19.96 9.05
N MET A 54 -4.26 -19.94 10.36
CA MET A 54 -4.98 -19.05 11.29
C MET A 54 -4.59 -17.60 11.11
N HIS A 55 -3.29 -17.31 10.96
CA HIS A 55 -2.77 -15.97 10.64
C HIS A 55 -3.37 -15.43 9.35
N LYS A 56 -3.35 -16.24 8.28
CA LYS A 56 -3.95 -15.84 6.99
C LYS A 56 -5.42 -15.45 7.12
N ARG A 57 -6.23 -16.27 7.81
CA ARG A 57 -7.66 -15.97 8.04
C ARG A 57 -7.88 -14.72 8.91
N LYS A 58 -7.02 -14.50 9.92
CA LYS A 58 -7.06 -13.30 10.76
C LYS A 58 -6.79 -12.06 9.92
N ALA A 59 -5.68 -12.07 9.21
CA ALA A 59 -5.25 -10.97 8.36
C ALA A 59 -6.24 -10.66 7.23
N GLU A 60 -6.81 -11.69 6.58
CA GLU A 60 -7.84 -11.53 5.56
C GLU A 60 -9.03 -10.70 6.05
N ARG A 61 -9.54 -11.00 7.26
CA ARG A 61 -10.65 -10.23 7.85
C ARG A 61 -10.27 -8.77 8.10
N LEU A 62 -9.06 -8.52 8.60
CA LEU A 62 -8.56 -7.18 8.90
C LEU A 62 -8.32 -6.38 7.62
N LEU A 63 -7.74 -7.00 6.58
CA LEU A 63 -7.58 -6.41 5.26
C LEU A 63 -8.91 -6.04 4.62
N LYS A 64 -9.93 -6.90 4.69
CA LYS A 64 -11.27 -6.57 4.17
C LYS A 64 -11.89 -5.36 4.86
N VAL A 65 -11.69 -5.20 6.17
CA VAL A 65 -12.13 -4.00 6.91
C VAL A 65 -11.34 -2.77 6.44
N TRP A 66 -10.03 -2.89 6.34
CA TRP A 66 -9.15 -1.82 5.89
C TRP A 66 -9.54 -1.34 4.47
N PHE A 67 -9.66 -2.26 3.52
CA PHE A 67 -10.06 -1.94 2.14
C PHE A 67 -11.44 -1.32 2.05
N ARG A 68 -12.41 -1.80 2.83
CA ARG A 68 -13.75 -1.19 2.88
C ARG A 68 -13.67 0.29 3.26
N ASN A 69 -12.90 0.61 4.30
CA ASN A 69 -12.72 1.99 4.75
C ASN A 69 -12.03 2.83 3.69
N PHE A 70 -10.90 2.35 3.16
CA PHE A 70 -10.16 3.05 2.12
C PHE A 70 -11.00 3.28 0.85
N LEU A 71 -11.70 2.27 0.36
CA LEU A 71 -12.53 2.39 -0.84
C LEU A 71 -13.72 3.35 -0.63
N SER A 72 -14.22 3.47 0.60
CA SER A 72 -15.31 4.40 0.93
C SER A 72 -14.83 5.84 1.09
N TYR A 73 -13.72 6.05 1.80
CA TYR A 73 -13.31 7.37 2.29
C TYR A 73 -11.99 7.90 1.70
N GLY A 74 -11.17 7.04 1.08
CA GLY A 74 -9.82 7.36 0.61
C GLY A 74 -8.79 7.27 1.73
N PHE A 75 -7.62 7.86 1.49
CA PHE A 75 -6.52 7.90 2.46
C PHE A 75 -6.82 8.84 3.63
N ASN A 76 -6.56 8.42 4.86
CA ASN A 76 -6.62 9.29 6.03
C ASN A 76 -5.51 10.36 5.99
N GLU A 77 -4.33 9.98 5.51
CA GLU A 77 -3.22 10.92 5.25
C GLU A 77 -3.31 11.39 3.79
N TRP A 78 -4.45 11.99 3.43
CA TRP A 78 -4.80 12.38 2.06
C TRP A 78 -3.70 13.16 1.35
N ASN A 79 -3.48 12.81 0.08
CA ASN A 79 -2.45 13.38 -0.78
C ASN A 79 -1.03 13.34 -0.23
N SER A 80 -0.74 12.53 0.80
CA SER A 80 0.61 12.46 1.36
C SER A 80 1.59 11.92 0.32
N PRO A 81 2.64 12.68 -0.03
CA PRO A 81 3.62 12.26 -1.04
C PRO A 81 4.53 11.14 -0.54
N VAL A 82 4.45 10.81 0.74
CA VAL A 82 5.23 9.75 1.39
C VAL A 82 4.36 8.54 1.66
N TYR A 83 3.17 8.74 2.27
CA TYR A 83 2.37 7.62 2.77
C TYR A 83 1.52 6.95 1.70
N ILE A 84 1.06 7.65 0.67
CA ILE A 84 0.42 7.00 -0.49
C ILE A 84 1.34 5.95 -1.13
N PRO A 85 2.62 6.24 -1.46
CA PRO A 85 3.53 5.22 -1.96
C PRO A 85 3.73 4.05 -0.98
N ILE A 86 3.81 4.33 0.32
CA ILE A 86 3.96 3.28 1.34
C ILE A 86 2.75 2.34 1.31
N ASP A 87 1.52 2.87 1.30
CA ASP A 87 0.32 2.04 1.21
C ASP A 87 0.26 1.25 -0.11
N MET A 88 0.67 1.87 -1.21
CA MET A 88 0.72 1.20 -2.52
C MET A 88 1.67 -0.01 -2.52
N THR A 89 2.70 -0.06 -1.66
CA THR A 89 3.52 -1.29 -1.54
C THR A 89 2.68 -2.48 -1.08
N GLY A 90 1.78 -2.26 -0.13
CA GLY A 90 0.83 -3.27 0.33
C GLY A 90 -0.16 -3.68 -0.77
N PHE A 91 -0.66 -2.72 -1.54
CA PHE A 91 -1.60 -3.01 -2.64
C PHE A 91 -0.95 -3.84 -3.75
N PHE A 92 0.25 -3.47 -4.20
CA PHE A 92 0.98 -4.26 -5.20
C PHE A 92 1.28 -5.67 -4.70
N ALA A 93 1.77 -5.81 -3.45
CA ALA A 93 2.06 -7.10 -2.86
C ALA A 93 0.82 -8.01 -2.83
N LEU A 94 -0.34 -7.48 -2.42
CA LEU A 94 -1.58 -8.25 -2.39
C LEU A 94 -2.14 -8.53 -3.78
N TYR A 95 -2.01 -7.61 -4.73
CA TYR A 95 -2.46 -7.81 -6.09
C TYR A 95 -1.72 -8.95 -6.78
N ASP A 96 -0.40 -8.99 -6.64
CA ASP A 96 0.43 -9.98 -7.33
C ASP A 96 0.54 -11.31 -6.57
N LEU A 97 0.54 -11.29 -5.22
CA LEU A 97 0.92 -12.46 -4.41
C LEU A 97 -0.23 -13.07 -3.59
N ALA A 98 -1.38 -12.39 -3.44
CA ALA A 98 -2.48 -12.97 -2.70
C ALA A 98 -3.05 -14.20 -3.43
N SER A 99 -3.27 -15.27 -2.67
CA SER A 99 -3.89 -16.50 -3.19
C SER A 99 -5.41 -16.39 -3.35
N ASP A 100 -6.04 -15.49 -2.60
CA ASP A 100 -7.48 -15.27 -2.63
C ASP A 100 -7.87 -14.21 -3.66
N GLU A 101 -8.82 -14.55 -4.54
CA GLU A 101 -9.26 -13.69 -5.63
C GLU A 101 -10.00 -12.43 -5.15
N GLU A 102 -10.70 -12.51 -4.00
CA GLU A 102 -11.38 -11.34 -3.43
C GLU A 102 -10.37 -10.32 -2.94
N ILE A 103 -9.30 -10.77 -2.26
CA ILE A 103 -8.21 -9.89 -1.81
C ILE A 103 -7.50 -9.26 -3.00
N ARG A 104 -7.21 -10.01 -4.05
CA ARG A 104 -6.61 -9.45 -5.28
C ARG A 104 -7.50 -8.39 -5.93
N LYS A 105 -8.81 -8.64 -6.01
CA LYS A 105 -9.77 -7.66 -6.54
C LYS A 105 -9.85 -6.39 -5.68
N LEU A 106 -9.79 -6.52 -4.37
CA LEU A 106 -9.77 -5.37 -3.46
C LEU A 106 -8.47 -4.56 -3.64
N ALA A 107 -7.33 -5.23 -3.73
CA ALA A 107 -6.04 -4.60 -3.99
C ALA A 107 -6.02 -3.87 -5.35
N LYS A 108 -6.57 -4.50 -6.41
CA LYS A 108 -6.74 -3.83 -7.72
C LYS A 108 -7.57 -2.55 -7.62
N LYS A 109 -8.74 -2.62 -7.00
CA LYS A 109 -9.58 -1.43 -6.81
C LYS A 109 -8.89 -0.34 -6.00
N ALA A 110 -8.06 -0.74 -5.02
CA ALA A 110 -7.27 0.21 -4.24
C ALA A 110 -6.18 0.87 -5.09
N LEU A 111 -5.49 0.12 -5.94
CA LEU A 111 -4.53 0.66 -6.92
C LEU A 111 -5.21 1.62 -7.90
N ASP A 112 -6.32 1.21 -8.50
CA ASP A 112 -7.10 2.06 -9.42
C ASP A 112 -7.46 3.40 -8.74
N LYS A 113 -7.98 3.35 -7.51
CA LYS A 113 -8.33 4.53 -6.73
C LYS A 113 -7.11 5.39 -6.36
N ALA A 114 -6.00 4.77 -5.95
CA ALA A 114 -4.77 5.47 -5.60
C ALA A 114 -4.18 6.21 -6.81
N PHE A 115 -4.10 5.58 -7.97
CA PHE A 115 -3.64 6.22 -9.20
C PHE A 115 -4.59 7.33 -9.66
N SER A 116 -5.91 7.13 -9.54
CA SER A 116 -6.88 8.22 -9.81
C SER A 116 -6.66 9.42 -8.90
N ILE A 117 -6.43 9.20 -7.59
CA ILE A 117 -6.12 10.28 -6.65
C ILE A 117 -4.82 10.98 -7.04
N LEU A 118 -3.77 10.25 -7.39
CA LEU A 118 -2.51 10.82 -7.86
C LEU A 118 -2.71 11.62 -9.15
N GLY A 119 -3.46 11.09 -10.11
CA GLY A 119 -3.74 11.72 -11.40
C GLY A 119 -4.43 13.07 -11.26
N ILE A 120 -5.61 13.10 -10.63
CA ILE A 120 -6.41 14.34 -10.47
C ILE A 120 -5.71 15.43 -9.64
N ASN A 121 -4.73 15.08 -8.84
CA ASN A 121 -3.94 15.99 -8.01
C ASN A 121 -2.58 16.33 -8.63
N SER A 122 -2.31 15.89 -9.85
CA SER A 122 -1.02 16.10 -10.52
C SER A 122 -1.10 17.15 -11.61
N PHE A 123 -0.02 17.89 -11.76
CA PHE A 123 0.23 18.75 -12.90
C PHE A 123 1.57 18.35 -13.52
N LYS A 124 1.55 17.89 -14.76
CA LYS A 124 2.73 17.38 -15.48
C LYS A 124 3.48 16.32 -14.66
N GLY A 125 2.75 15.35 -14.16
CA GLY A 125 3.27 14.24 -13.37
C GLY A 125 3.70 14.59 -11.93
N ILE A 126 3.63 15.86 -11.53
CA ILE A 126 4.00 16.31 -10.18
C ILE A 126 2.72 16.49 -9.37
N VAL A 127 2.59 15.81 -8.23
CA VAL A 127 1.47 16.04 -7.31
C VAL A 127 1.55 17.45 -6.75
N ALA A 128 0.58 18.29 -7.11
CA ALA A 128 0.55 19.73 -6.84
C ALA A 128 -0.64 20.13 -5.96
N ALA A 129 -1.09 19.25 -5.11
CA ALA A 129 -2.20 19.47 -4.18
C ALA A 129 -1.72 19.90 -2.79
N SER A 130 -2.69 20.22 -1.92
CA SER A 130 -2.45 20.29 -0.48
C SER A 130 -2.30 18.88 0.08
N TYR A 131 -1.58 18.73 1.18
CA TYR A 131 -1.25 17.45 1.78
C TYR A 131 -1.77 17.38 3.21
N GLY A 132 -2.38 16.26 3.57
CA GLY A 132 -2.83 15.98 4.95
C GLY A 132 -1.65 15.71 5.87
N ARG A 133 -0.59 15.10 5.36
CA ARG A 133 0.68 14.92 6.07
C ARG A 133 1.86 15.08 5.12
N ILE A 134 2.84 15.90 5.52
CA ILE A 134 4.01 16.23 4.72
C ILE A 134 5.23 16.48 5.61
N TYR A 135 6.40 16.21 5.06
CA TYR A 135 7.67 16.55 5.67
C TYR A 135 8.33 17.73 4.95
N PHE A 136 9.20 18.48 5.63
CA PHE A 136 9.87 19.65 5.10
C PHE A 136 10.52 19.41 3.73
N LYS A 137 11.20 18.29 3.54
CA LYS A 137 11.81 17.90 2.27
C LYS A 137 10.82 17.88 1.09
N ASN A 138 9.57 17.52 1.35
CA ASN A 138 8.53 17.42 0.32
C ASN A 138 7.86 18.75 0.03
N LEU A 139 7.92 19.72 0.96
CA LEU A 139 7.44 21.08 0.72
C LEU A 139 8.27 21.82 -0.35
N ILE A 140 9.58 21.62 -0.33
CA ILE A 140 10.53 22.30 -1.23
C ILE A 140 10.93 21.45 -2.43
N GLY A 141 10.82 20.12 -2.33
CA GLY A 141 11.31 19.17 -3.34
C GLY A 141 10.19 18.36 -4.01
N ARG A 142 9.12 19.00 -4.50
CA ARG A 142 7.98 18.27 -5.12
C ARG A 142 8.39 17.35 -6.28
N ARG A 143 9.43 17.72 -7.05
CA ARG A 143 9.97 16.90 -8.15
C ARG A 143 10.62 15.60 -7.67
N THR A 144 11.07 15.56 -6.43
CA THR A 144 11.73 14.40 -5.83
C THR A 144 10.79 13.63 -4.90
N SER A 145 9.50 13.96 -4.89
CA SER A 145 8.53 13.20 -4.10
C SER A 145 8.36 11.80 -4.68
N GLU A 146 8.11 10.88 -3.80
CA GLU A 146 7.93 9.46 -4.14
C GLU A 146 6.72 9.21 -5.04
N SER A 147 5.66 10.02 -4.86
CA SER A 147 4.47 10.00 -5.73
C SER A 147 4.78 10.43 -7.16
N THR A 148 5.75 11.34 -7.36
CA THR A 148 6.17 11.76 -8.69
C THR A 148 6.85 10.64 -9.46
N ALA A 149 7.63 9.78 -8.79
CA ALA A 149 8.24 8.62 -9.42
C ALA A 149 7.19 7.57 -9.85
N LEU A 150 6.13 7.36 -9.07
CA LEU A 150 5.01 6.50 -9.45
C LEU A 150 4.30 7.04 -10.69
N ASN A 151 4.02 8.36 -10.74
CA ASN A 151 3.43 9.00 -11.91
C ASN A 151 4.30 8.85 -13.15
N PHE A 152 5.62 9.01 -13.00
CA PHE A 152 6.57 8.84 -14.11
C PHE A 152 6.49 7.42 -14.72
N ILE A 153 6.41 6.38 -13.88
CA ILE A 153 6.26 5.02 -14.40
C ILE A 153 4.87 4.82 -15.02
N ALA A 154 3.81 5.40 -14.42
CA ALA A 154 2.44 5.20 -14.89
C ALA A 154 2.16 5.85 -16.24
N ASN A 155 2.64 7.08 -16.48
CA ASN A 155 2.24 7.89 -17.64
C ASN A 155 3.40 8.55 -18.40
N GLY A 156 4.65 8.35 -17.95
CA GLY A 156 5.82 8.98 -18.58
C GLY A 156 6.03 10.46 -18.22
N GLU A 157 5.15 11.04 -17.42
CA GLU A 157 5.26 12.45 -16.99
C GLU A 157 5.83 12.56 -15.58
N GLY A 158 6.57 13.63 -15.32
CA GLY A 158 7.19 13.88 -14.02
C GLY A 158 8.67 13.51 -14.01
N TYR A 159 9.16 13.00 -12.91
CA TYR A 159 10.57 12.70 -12.72
C TYR A 159 10.76 11.40 -11.96
N LEU A 160 11.62 10.53 -12.46
CA LEU A 160 12.14 9.38 -11.70
C LEU A 160 13.20 9.91 -10.71
N GLY A 161 12.76 10.63 -9.68
CA GLY A 161 13.63 11.19 -8.65
C GLY A 161 14.01 10.16 -7.60
N GLN A 162 13.76 10.46 -6.32
CA GLN A 162 13.89 9.45 -5.27
C GLN A 162 12.83 8.38 -5.47
N HIS A 163 13.29 7.17 -5.73
CA HIS A 163 12.44 5.99 -5.87
C HIS A 163 12.29 5.32 -4.50
N THR A 164 11.12 4.82 -4.29
CA THR A 164 10.77 4.04 -3.13
C THR A 164 10.63 2.59 -3.47
N LEU A 165 10.33 1.80 -2.44
CA LEU A 165 9.93 0.41 -2.61
C LEU A 165 8.67 0.29 -3.50
N ALA A 166 7.70 1.22 -3.39
CA ALA A 166 6.50 1.22 -4.22
C ALA A 166 6.82 1.36 -5.71
N THR A 167 7.77 2.22 -6.07
CA THR A 167 8.22 2.40 -7.46
C THR A 167 8.82 1.10 -8.03
N LEU A 168 9.64 0.40 -7.24
CA LEU A 168 10.20 -0.89 -7.63
C LEU A 168 9.10 -1.95 -7.75
N MET A 169 8.20 -2.02 -6.79
CA MET A 169 7.08 -2.97 -6.82
C MET A 169 6.17 -2.73 -8.02
N PHE A 170 5.86 -1.47 -8.33
CA PHE A 170 5.08 -1.15 -9.52
C PHE A 170 5.78 -1.59 -10.81
N ALA A 171 7.08 -1.33 -10.93
CA ALA A 171 7.85 -1.74 -12.11
C ALA A 171 7.94 -3.28 -12.31
N LEU A 172 7.75 -4.04 -11.23
CA LEU A 172 7.76 -5.50 -11.24
C LEU A 172 6.35 -6.12 -11.24
N SER A 173 5.33 -5.34 -10.91
CA SER A 173 3.94 -5.80 -10.80
C SER A 173 3.34 -6.11 -12.17
N SER A 174 2.40 -7.05 -12.17
CA SER A 174 1.53 -7.30 -13.32
C SER A 174 0.37 -6.30 -13.44
N TYR A 175 0.26 -5.35 -12.51
CA TYR A 175 -0.78 -4.33 -12.52
C TYR A 175 -0.52 -3.28 -13.60
N GLU A 176 -1.54 -3.01 -14.40
CA GLU A 176 -1.59 -1.90 -15.34
C GLU A 176 -2.77 -0.99 -14.99
N PRO A 177 -2.55 0.33 -14.81
CA PRO A 177 -3.65 1.26 -14.59
C PRO A 177 -4.62 1.25 -15.77
N PRO A 178 -5.95 1.09 -15.55
CA PRO A 178 -6.91 1.11 -16.65
C PRO A 178 -6.99 2.49 -17.33
N ALA A 179 -7.45 2.52 -18.58
CA ALA A 179 -7.50 3.75 -19.39
C ALA A 179 -8.27 4.88 -18.69
N GLU A 180 -9.40 4.57 -18.06
CA GLU A 180 -10.20 5.55 -17.31
C GLU A 180 -9.44 6.15 -16.12
N VAL A 181 -8.52 5.42 -15.50
CA VAL A 181 -7.63 5.94 -14.46
C VAL A 181 -6.60 6.87 -15.07
N MET A 182 -6.04 6.48 -16.22
CA MET A 182 -5.04 7.30 -16.92
C MET A 182 -5.62 8.61 -17.46
N GLU A 183 -6.90 8.66 -17.81
CA GLU A 183 -7.60 9.90 -18.16
C GLU A 183 -7.55 10.95 -17.05
N SER A 184 -7.49 10.53 -15.78
CA SER A 184 -7.39 11.45 -14.63
C SER A 184 -6.11 12.33 -14.63
N TYR A 185 -5.07 11.89 -15.35
CA TYR A 185 -3.82 12.66 -15.51
C TYR A 185 -3.92 13.79 -16.53
N HIS A 186 -4.94 13.79 -17.38
CA HIS A 186 -5.13 14.73 -18.48
C HIS A 186 -6.29 15.70 -18.24
N VAL A 187 -6.82 15.77 -17.03
CA VAL A 187 -7.86 16.76 -16.69
C VAL A 187 -7.21 18.14 -16.64
N PRO A 188 -7.77 19.17 -17.35
CA PRO A 188 -7.20 20.52 -17.43
C PRO A 188 -7.24 21.26 -16.08
#